data_532940cd69cf44320d59b95004eec7da
#
_entry.id   532940cd69cf44320d59b95004eec7da
#
_cell.length_a   1.000
_cell.length_b   1.000
_cell.length_c   1.000
_cell.angle_alpha   90.00
_cell.angle_beta   90.00
_cell.angle_gamma   90.00
#
_symmetry.space_group_name_H-M   'P 1'
#
loop_
_entity.id
_entity.type
_entity.pdbx_description
1 polymer ?
#
loop_
_entity_poly.entity_id
_entity_poly.type
_entity_poly.pdbx_seq_one_letter_code
_entity_poly.pdbx_strand_id
1 'polypeptide(L)'
;MQEVLLLLIKQPLIIVFLKQLSLLNYKNLAQIEFDFDAKINCFVGKNGVGKTNILDAIYHLAYGKSYFNPLAVQNIKHGEEFFVIDALLEKNGKEEKIVCSLKKGQKKTIKRNGKVYEKLSEHLGLIPLVIISPSDVDLIVEGSETRRKFIDSVIGTLDNQYLQLLIQYQKTLAQRNALLKYFALNQTFDADNLAIYNELLSETGQLIFEKRNQFLNDFIPIFQ
;
A
#
# COMPACT_ATOMS: atom_id res chain seq x y z
N MET A 1 -3.27 -28.93 -1.71
CA MET A 1 -2.67 -27.63 -2.10
C MET A 1 -3.62 -26.74 -2.90
N GLN A 2 -4.37 -27.25 -3.88
CA GLN A 2 -5.38 -26.47 -4.63
C GLN A 2 -6.59 -26.03 -3.80
N GLU A 3 -7.07 -26.83 -2.86
CA GLU A 3 -8.27 -26.50 -2.07
C GLU A 3 -8.06 -25.41 -1.01
N VAL A 4 -6.85 -25.29 -0.45
CA VAL A 4 -6.54 -24.25 0.55
C VAL A 4 -6.32 -22.88 -0.12
N LEU A 5 -5.78 -22.87 -1.33
CA LEU A 5 -5.72 -21.66 -2.16
C LEU A 5 -7.13 -21.15 -2.54
N LEU A 6 -8.07 -22.09 -2.76
CA LEU A 6 -9.49 -21.82 -3.01
C LEU A 6 -10.25 -21.28 -1.79
N LEU A 7 -9.84 -21.60 -0.56
CA LEU A 7 -10.46 -21.08 0.67
C LEU A 7 -10.07 -19.63 0.98
N LEU A 8 -8.86 -19.21 0.62
CA LEU A 8 -8.46 -17.78 0.60
C LEU A 8 -9.11 -17.01 -0.56
N ILE A 9 -9.55 -17.71 -1.61
CA ILE A 9 -10.23 -17.15 -2.79
C ILE A 9 -11.74 -17.50 -2.73
N LYS A 10 -12.43 -17.17 -1.66
CA LYS A 10 -13.91 -17.10 -1.67
C LYS A 10 -14.44 -15.87 -2.45
N GLN A 11 -13.56 -15.07 -2.99
CA GLN A 11 -13.90 -14.00 -3.93
C GLN A 11 -13.61 -14.48 -5.37
N PRO A 12 -14.43 -14.09 -6.36
CA PRO A 12 -14.14 -14.40 -7.75
C PRO A 12 -12.72 -13.94 -8.08
N LEU A 13 -11.95 -14.81 -8.74
CA LEU A 13 -10.57 -14.52 -9.13
C LEU A 13 -10.54 -13.20 -9.92
N ILE A 14 -10.04 -12.15 -9.30
CA ILE A 14 -9.90 -10.85 -9.96
C ILE A 14 -8.70 -10.96 -10.88
N ILE A 15 -8.96 -11.14 -12.18
CA ILE A 15 -7.91 -11.13 -13.19
C ILE A 15 -7.65 -9.67 -13.56
N VAL A 16 -6.45 -9.19 -13.25
CA VAL A 16 -5.97 -7.87 -13.64
C VAL A 16 -4.72 -8.04 -14.49
N PHE A 17 -4.73 -7.43 -15.65
CA PHE A 17 -3.62 -7.42 -16.58
C PHE A 17 -3.18 -5.97 -16.84
N LEU A 18 -1.89 -5.69 -16.65
CA LEU A 18 -1.29 -4.41 -17.03
C LEU A 18 -0.97 -4.42 -18.53
N LYS A 19 -1.71 -3.64 -19.31
CA LYS A 19 -1.52 -3.54 -20.77
C LYS A 19 -0.43 -2.55 -21.13
N GLN A 20 -0.50 -1.34 -20.53
CA GLN A 20 0.43 -0.26 -20.84
C GLN A 20 0.82 0.48 -19.57
N LEU A 21 2.05 0.98 -19.54
CA LEU A 21 2.57 1.86 -18.49
C LEU A 21 3.37 2.99 -19.11
N SER A 22 3.00 4.21 -18.81
CA SER A 22 3.75 5.42 -19.17
C SER A 22 4.24 6.10 -17.89
N LEU A 23 5.52 6.42 -17.85
CA LEU A 23 6.17 7.10 -16.73
C LEU A 23 6.74 8.43 -17.23
N LEU A 24 6.48 9.50 -16.48
CA LEU A 24 7.05 10.83 -16.71
C LEU A 24 7.66 11.33 -15.42
N ASN A 25 8.95 11.66 -15.47
CA ASN A 25 9.73 12.23 -14.36
C ASN A 25 9.66 11.40 -13.06
N TYR A 26 9.66 10.06 -13.18
CA TYR A 26 9.62 9.16 -12.04
C TYR A 26 11.01 8.65 -11.68
N LYS A 27 11.51 9.02 -10.51
CA LYS A 27 12.86 8.70 -10.00
C LYS A 27 13.96 9.10 -11.01
N ASN A 28 14.67 8.13 -11.61
CA ASN A 28 15.67 8.40 -12.63
C ASN A 28 15.12 8.36 -14.06
N LEU A 29 13.85 8.02 -14.23
CA LEU A 29 13.19 7.88 -15.54
C LEU A 29 12.60 9.23 -15.95
N ALA A 30 13.03 9.77 -17.12
CA ALA A 30 12.50 11.02 -17.65
C ALA A 30 11.13 10.79 -18.32
N GLN A 31 11.13 9.97 -19.36
CA GLN A 31 9.91 9.56 -20.05
C GLN A 31 10.15 8.16 -20.64
N ILE A 32 9.21 7.26 -20.38
CA ILE A 32 9.28 5.90 -20.90
C ILE A 32 7.86 5.32 -20.99
N GLU A 33 7.65 4.49 -22.01
CA GLU A 33 6.38 3.79 -22.24
C GLU A 33 6.67 2.32 -22.50
N PHE A 34 5.77 1.46 -21.99
CA PHE A 34 5.83 0.02 -22.14
C PHE A 34 4.47 -0.54 -22.50
N ASP A 35 4.45 -1.48 -23.42
CA ASP A 35 3.37 -2.44 -23.60
C ASP A 35 3.78 -3.76 -22.94
N PHE A 36 2.86 -4.41 -22.27
CA PHE A 36 3.12 -5.62 -21.49
C PHE A 36 2.49 -6.85 -22.14
N ASP A 37 3.23 -7.96 -22.11
CA ASP A 37 2.67 -9.28 -22.35
C ASP A 37 1.86 -9.76 -21.14
N ALA A 38 0.81 -10.54 -21.37
CA ALA A 38 -0.09 -11.03 -20.32
C ALA A 38 0.56 -12.02 -19.35
N LYS A 39 1.69 -12.62 -19.69
CA LYS A 39 2.32 -13.69 -18.91
C LYS A 39 3.61 -13.22 -18.23
N ILE A 40 4.67 -13.02 -19.00
CA ILE A 40 6.01 -12.76 -18.46
C ILE A 40 6.61 -11.57 -19.18
N ASN A 41 7.07 -10.59 -18.40
CA ASN A 41 7.80 -9.41 -18.88
C ASN A 41 9.14 -9.35 -18.18
N CYS A 42 10.23 -9.26 -18.93
CA CYS A 42 11.60 -9.20 -18.41
C CYS A 42 12.24 -7.86 -18.71
N PHE A 43 12.68 -7.16 -17.66
CA PHE A 43 13.47 -5.93 -17.80
C PHE A 43 14.95 -6.25 -17.72
N VAL A 44 15.67 -6.08 -18.83
CA VAL A 44 17.11 -6.38 -18.96
C VAL A 44 17.88 -5.09 -19.25
N GLY A 45 19.06 -4.95 -18.70
CA GLY A 45 19.92 -3.79 -18.93
C GLY A 45 20.98 -3.61 -17.83
N LYS A 46 21.85 -2.62 -17.99
CA LYS A 46 22.91 -2.28 -17.03
C LYS A 46 22.34 -1.87 -15.67
N ASN A 47 23.16 -1.94 -14.62
CA ASN A 47 22.76 -1.43 -13.31
C ASN A 47 22.56 0.09 -13.36
N GLY A 48 21.60 0.59 -12.60
CA GLY A 48 21.27 2.01 -12.53
C GLY A 48 20.34 2.55 -13.62
N VAL A 49 20.01 1.78 -14.69
CA VAL A 49 19.15 2.28 -15.78
C VAL A 49 17.68 2.45 -15.38
N GLY A 50 17.25 1.96 -14.22
CA GLY A 50 15.89 2.18 -13.73
C GLY A 50 14.98 0.94 -13.75
N LYS A 51 15.49 -0.29 -13.99
CA LYS A 51 14.68 -1.53 -13.99
C LYS A 51 13.81 -1.68 -12.73
N THR A 52 14.43 -1.54 -11.56
CA THR A 52 13.73 -1.60 -10.27
C THR A 52 12.74 -0.45 -10.12
N ASN A 53 13.03 0.72 -10.70
CA ASN A 53 12.12 1.87 -10.63
C ASN A 53 10.85 1.68 -11.48
N ILE A 54 10.91 0.87 -12.54
CA ILE A 54 9.72 0.47 -13.30
C ILE A 54 8.82 -0.43 -12.43
N LEU A 55 9.40 -1.45 -11.78
CA LEU A 55 8.67 -2.33 -10.86
C LEU A 55 8.06 -1.55 -9.69
N ASP A 56 8.83 -0.59 -9.15
CA ASP A 56 8.34 0.29 -8.10
C ASP A 56 7.22 1.23 -8.56
N ALA A 57 7.23 1.68 -9.81
CA ALA A 57 6.13 2.47 -10.38
C ALA A 57 4.84 1.66 -10.46
N ILE A 58 4.92 0.37 -10.83
CA ILE A 58 3.78 -0.55 -10.83
C ILE A 58 3.26 -0.74 -9.39
N TYR A 59 4.16 -0.93 -8.42
CA TYR A 59 3.79 -0.99 -7.01
C TYR A 59 3.16 0.31 -6.53
N HIS A 60 3.75 1.46 -6.90
CA HIS A 60 3.22 2.78 -6.54
C HIS A 60 1.81 3.00 -7.10
N LEU A 61 1.55 2.49 -8.31
CA LEU A 61 0.23 2.54 -8.91
C LEU A 61 -0.78 1.72 -8.10
N ALA A 62 -0.42 0.53 -7.62
CA ALA A 62 -1.31 -0.37 -6.88
C ALA A 62 -1.59 0.10 -5.44
N TYR A 63 -0.57 0.59 -4.76
CA TYR A 63 -0.65 0.94 -3.33
C TYR A 63 -0.65 2.45 -3.05
N GLY A 64 -0.54 3.27 -4.08
CA GLY A 64 -0.45 4.72 -3.95
C GLY A 64 0.82 5.20 -3.26
N LYS A 65 1.85 4.38 -3.10
CA LYS A 65 3.15 4.72 -2.48
C LYS A 65 4.25 3.88 -3.09
N SER A 66 5.48 4.42 -3.13
CA SER A 66 6.66 3.65 -3.51
C SER A 66 6.95 2.57 -2.47
N TYR A 67 7.41 1.39 -2.93
CA TYR A 67 7.90 0.31 -2.06
C TYR A 67 9.24 0.68 -1.42
N PHE A 68 10.17 1.22 -2.24
CA PHE A 68 11.54 1.51 -1.80
C PHE A 68 11.71 2.90 -1.18
N ASN A 69 10.80 3.85 -1.44
CA ASN A 69 10.94 5.22 -0.98
C ASN A 69 9.62 5.77 -0.39
N PRO A 70 9.51 5.83 0.96
CA PRO A 70 8.29 6.25 1.62
C PRO A 70 7.97 7.74 1.43
N LEU A 71 8.99 8.58 1.15
CA LEU A 71 8.79 10.02 0.95
C LEU A 71 8.35 10.30 -0.48
N ALA A 72 7.08 10.64 -0.66
CA ALA A 72 6.46 10.78 -1.98
C ALA A 72 7.21 11.75 -2.91
N VAL A 73 7.72 12.88 -2.37
CA VAL A 73 8.46 13.91 -3.14
C VAL A 73 9.78 13.38 -3.72
N GLN A 74 10.43 12.44 -3.03
CA GLN A 74 11.68 11.84 -3.50
C GLN A 74 11.49 10.89 -4.70
N ASN A 75 10.25 10.59 -5.07
CA ASN A 75 9.94 9.85 -6.29
C ASN A 75 9.84 10.76 -7.53
N ILE A 76 9.91 12.08 -7.35
CA ILE A 76 10.06 13.03 -8.47
C ILE A 76 11.51 13.00 -8.95
N LYS A 77 11.71 12.93 -10.26
CA LYS A 77 13.05 12.97 -10.87
C LYS A 77 13.79 14.23 -10.42
N HIS A 78 15.09 14.07 -10.13
CA HIS A 78 15.92 15.20 -9.72
C HIS A 78 15.89 16.31 -10.79
N GLY A 79 15.70 17.55 -10.35
CA GLY A 79 15.56 18.72 -11.24
C GLY A 79 14.13 18.96 -11.72
N GLU A 80 13.18 18.05 -11.51
CA GLU A 80 11.80 18.17 -11.95
C GLU A 80 10.85 18.58 -10.82
N GLU A 81 9.67 19.07 -11.17
CA GLU A 81 8.67 19.56 -10.23
C GLU A 81 7.53 18.58 -9.97
N PHE A 82 7.37 17.54 -10.81
CA PHE A 82 6.28 16.59 -10.71
C PHE A 82 6.67 15.24 -11.33
N PHE A 83 5.90 14.21 -11.01
CA PHE A 83 5.88 12.96 -11.76
C PHE A 83 4.47 12.55 -12.14
N VAL A 84 4.36 11.71 -13.18
CA VAL A 84 3.12 11.02 -13.57
C VAL A 84 3.43 9.55 -13.83
N ILE A 85 2.58 8.68 -13.29
CA ILE A 85 2.47 7.26 -13.63
C ILE A 85 1.10 7.09 -14.25
N ASP A 86 1.02 6.69 -15.51
CA ASP A 86 -0.21 6.46 -16.26
C ASP A 86 -0.23 5.00 -16.70
N ALA A 87 -1.29 4.27 -16.41
CA ALA A 87 -1.41 2.87 -16.77
C ALA A 87 -2.79 2.53 -17.32
N LEU A 88 -2.79 1.68 -18.33
CA LEU A 88 -3.96 1.00 -18.86
C LEU A 88 -3.96 -0.44 -18.37
N LEU A 89 -5.00 -0.81 -17.64
CA LEU A 89 -5.23 -2.13 -17.10
C LEU A 89 -6.42 -2.77 -17.78
N GLU A 90 -6.42 -4.09 -17.87
CA GLU A 90 -7.62 -4.85 -18.14
C GLU A 90 -8.03 -5.58 -16.86
N LYS A 91 -9.27 -5.38 -16.41
CA LYS A 91 -9.84 -6.01 -15.22
C LYS A 91 -11.14 -6.70 -15.60
N ASN A 92 -11.17 -8.03 -15.50
CA ASN A 92 -12.36 -8.83 -15.86
C ASN A 92 -12.90 -8.48 -17.26
N GLY A 93 -12.01 -8.31 -18.25
CA GLY A 93 -12.37 -7.99 -19.64
C GLY A 93 -12.77 -6.52 -19.89
N LYS A 94 -12.61 -5.63 -18.91
CA LYS A 94 -12.87 -4.18 -19.05
C LYS A 94 -11.58 -3.38 -18.89
N GLU A 95 -11.41 -2.39 -19.74
CA GLU A 95 -10.28 -1.47 -19.63
C GLU A 95 -10.48 -0.46 -18.50
N GLU A 96 -9.43 -0.26 -17.74
CA GLU A 96 -9.37 0.65 -16.61
C GLU A 96 -8.11 1.52 -16.74
N LYS A 97 -8.28 2.82 -16.79
CA LYS A 97 -7.17 3.77 -16.81
C LYS A 97 -6.91 4.31 -15.43
N ILE A 98 -5.68 4.11 -14.94
CA ILE A 98 -5.24 4.61 -13.63
C ILE A 98 -4.10 5.60 -13.83
N VAL A 99 -4.23 6.79 -13.24
CA VAL A 99 -3.19 7.82 -13.28
C VAL A 99 -2.84 8.23 -11.86
N CYS A 100 -1.58 8.07 -11.50
CA CYS A 100 -1.03 8.58 -10.23
C CYS A 100 -0.08 9.74 -10.52
N SER A 101 -0.28 10.88 -9.89
CA SER A 101 0.55 12.06 -10.09
C SER A 101 0.82 12.79 -8.79
N LEU A 102 2.01 13.40 -8.71
CA LEU A 102 2.40 14.28 -7.62
C LEU A 102 3.16 15.48 -8.17
N LYS A 103 2.80 16.68 -7.72
CA LYS A 103 3.58 17.90 -7.89
C LYS A 103 4.10 18.37 -6.53
N LYS A 104 5.33 18.90 -6.48
CA LYS A 104 5.91 19.46 -5.26
C LYS A 104 4.96 20.49 -4.63
N GLY A 105 4.80 20.44 -3.32
CA GLY A 105 3.90 21.31 -2.57
C GLY A 105 2.41 20.99 -2.71
N GLN A 106 2.03 19.97 -3.48
CA GLN A 106 0.64 19.55 -3.66
C GLN A 106 0.37 18.17 -3.11
N LYS A 107 -0.90 17.85 -2.87
CA LYS A 107 -1.32 16.50 -2.53
C LYS A 107 -1.21 15.58 -3.74
N LYS A 108 -0.73 14.37 -3.50
CA LYS A 108 -0.74 13.30 -4.51
C LYS A 108 -2.18 13.01 -4.96
N THR A 109 -2.35 12.82 -6.25
CA THR A 109 -3.65 12.55 -6.87
C THR A 109 -3.62 11.19 -7.54
N ILE A 110 -4.66 10.37 -7.30
CA ILE A 110 -4.91 9.14 -8.04
C ILE A 110 -6.26 9.26 -8.73
N LYS A 111 -6.28 8.97 -10.03
CA LYS A 111 -7.51 9.00 -10.85
C LYS A 111 -7.77 7.61 -11.40
N ARG A 112 -9.03 7.22 -11.44
CA ARG A 112 -9.52 6.03 -12.15
C ARG A 112 -10.53 6.48 -13.20
N ASN A 113 -10.29 6.16 -14.44
CA ASN A 113 -11.15 6.54 -15.58
C ASN A 113 -11.50 8.05 -15.57
N GLY A 114 -10.50 8.89 -15.27
CA GLY A 114 -10.65 10.36 -15.19
C GLY A 114 -11.20 10.89 -13.86
N LYS A 115 -11.78 10.08 -13.00
CA LYS A 115 -12.32 10.49 -11.69
C LYS A 115 -11.24 10.40 -10.61
N VAL A 116 -11.09 11.45 -9.81
CA VAL A 116 -10.17 11.49 -8.67
C VAL A 116 -10.77 10.70 -7.51
N TYR A 117 -9.96 9.86 -6.85
CA TYR A 117 -10.35 9.25 -5.59
C TYR A 117 -10.31 10.28 -4.46
N GLU A 118 -11.35 10.33 -3.66
CA GLU A 118 -11.39 11.17 -2.45
C GLU A 118 -10.51 10.56 -1.35
N LYS A 119 -10.54 9.24 -1.24
CA LYS A 119 -9.76 8.48 -0.25
C LYS A 119 -8.94 7.40 -0.93
N LEU A 120 -7.66 7.31 -0.57
CA LEU A 120 -6.77 6.27 -1.08
C LEU A 120 -7.28 4.85 -0.77
N SER A 121 -7.99 4.67 0.34
CA SER A 121 -8.60 3.39 0.73
C SER A 121 -9.59 2.82 -0.30
N GLU A 122 -10.18 3.66 -1.15
CA GLU A 122 -11.07 3.23 -2.24
C GLU A 122 -10.30 2.63 -3.42
N HIS A 123 -9.02 2.97 -3.54
CA HIS A 123 -8.14 2.49 -4.58
C HIS A 123 -7.45 1.17 -4.21
N LEU A 124 -7.16 0.98 -2.91
CA LEU A 124 -6.47 -0.21 -2.43
C LEU A 124 -7.29 -1.48 -2.71
N GLY A 125 -6.61 -2.54 -3.17
CA GLY A 125 -7.25 -3.80 -3.57
C GLY A 125 -7.80 -3.81 -5.02
N LEU A 126 -7.74 -2.69 -5.74
CA LEU A 126 -8.12 -2.65 -7.16
C LEU A 126 -7.15 -3.49 -8.01
N ILE A 127 -5.86 -3.36 -7.74
CA ILE A 127 -4.76 -4.04 -8.43
C ILE A 127 -4.09 -4.98 -7.43
N PRO A 128 -4.44 -6.28 -7.43
CA PRO A 128 -3.76 -7.27 -6.61
C PRO A 128 -2.32 -7.43 -7.12
N LEU A 129 -1.35 -7.17 -6.25
CA LEU A 129 0.06 -7.17 -6.62
C LEU A 129 0.90 -7.65 -5.46
N VAL A 130 1.88 -8.49 -5.75
CA VAL A 130 2.95 -8.88 -4.84
C VAL A 130 4.28 -8.43 -5.43
N ILE A 131 5.12 -7.81 -4.63
CA ILE A 131 6.51 -7.51 -4.97
C ILE A 131 7.42 -8.35 -4.09
N ILE A 132 8.47 -8.90 -4.67
CA ILE A 132 9.51 -9.64 -3.95
C ILE A 132 10.84 -8.96 -4.23
N SER A 133 11.59 -8.70 -3.19
CA SER A 133 12.89 -8.05 -3.25
C SER A 133 13.91 -8.73 -2.32
N PRO A 134 15.22 -8.56 -2.54
CA PRO A 134 16.23 -9.08 -1.61
C PRO A 134 16.08 -8.58 -0.17
N SER A 135 15.47 -7.41 0.06
CA SER A 135 15.21 -6.86 1.39
C SER A 135 14.07 -7.55 2.15
N ASP A 136 13.34 -8.49 1.52
CA ASP A 136 12.26 -9.24 2.23
C ASP A 136 12.82 -10.19 3.30
N VAL A 137 14.12 -10.42 3.31
CA VAL A 137 14.84 -11.03 4.43
C VAL A 137 14.60 -10.28 5.75
N ASP A 138 14.31 -9.00 5.69
CA ASP A 138 13.98 -8.16 6.85
C ASP A 138 12.75 -8.66 7.62
N LEU A 139 11.80 -9.34 6.94
CA LEU A 139 10.66 -10.01 7.58
C LEU A 139 11.10 -11.09 8.58
N ILE A 140 12.25 -11.71 8.34
CA ILE A 140 12.82 -12.78 9.19
C ILE A 140 13.72 -12.16 10.26
N VAL A 141 14.61 -11.24 9.85
CA VAL A 141 15.68 -10.68 10.70
C VAL A 141 15.16 -9.60 11.64
N GLU A 142 14.24 -8.75 11.17
CA GLU A 142 13.69 -7.65 11.97
C GLU A 142 12.65 -8.09 13.00
N GLY A 143 12.25 -7.15 13.83
CA GLY A 143 11.29 -7.36 14.93
C GLY A 143 9.85 -7.63 14.46
N SER A 144 8.99 -7.90 15.44
CA SER A 144 7.58 -8.21 15.22
C SER A 144 6.78 -7.06 14.56
N GLU A 145 7.29 -5.85 14.58
CA GLU A 145 6.63 -4.69 13.95
C GLU A 145 6.60 -4.83 12.43
N THR A 146 7.72 -5.23 11.80
CA THR A 146 7.84 -5.45 10.36
C THR A 146 6.89 -6.56 9.90
N ARG A 147 6.83 -7.66 10.65
CA ARG A 147 5.88 -8.75 10.38
C ARG A 147 4.42 -8.30 10.50
N ARG A 148 4.07 -7.51 11.53
CA ARG A 148 2.71 -6.96 11.66
C ARG A 148 2.37 -6.03 10.49
N LYS A 149 3.27 -5.15 10.09
CA LYS A 149 3.07 -4.26 8.91
C LYS A 149 2.83 -5.05 7.63
N PHE A 150 3.55 -6.15 7.45
CA PHE A 150 3.34 -7.05 6.30
C PHE A 150 1.93 -7.66 6.35
N ILE A 151 1.55 -8.29 7.46
CA ILE A 151 0.21 -8.89 7.65
C ILE A 151 -0.88 -7.84 7.43
N ASP A 152 -0.74 -6.66 8.02
CA ASP A 152 -1.70 -5.57 7.88
C ASP A 152 -1.85 -5.10 6.44
N SER A 153 -0.75 -5.10 5.68
CA SER A 153 -0.80 -4.73 4.26
C SER A 153 -1.56 -5.76 3.43
N VAL A 154 -1.37 -7.04 3.72
CA VAL A 154 -2.06 -8.13 3.03
C VAL A 154 -3.56 -8.11 3.36
N ILE A 155 -3.93 -8.13 4.64
CA ILE A 155 -5.33 -8.12 5.07
C ILE A 155 -6.02 -6.85 4.55
N GLY A 156 -5.39 -5.67 4.72
CA GLY A 156 -5.97 -4.39 4.31
C GLY A 156 -6.19 -4.24 2.80
N THR A 157 -5.48 -5.02 1.99
CA THR A 157 -5.71 -5.07 0.53
C THR A 157 -6.97 -5.88 0.19
N LEU A 158 -7.32 -6.87 1.01
CA LEU A 158 -8.45 -7.79 0.80
C LEU A 158 -9.71 -7.36 1.56
N ASP A 159 -9.54 -6.72 2.72
CA ASP A 159 -10.61 -6.34 3.64
C ASP A 159 -10.58 -4.83 3.92
N ASN A 160 -11.45 -4.09 3.23
CA ASN A 160 -11.55 -2.63 3.41
C ASN A 160 -12.02 -2.24 4.84
N GLN A 161 -12.84 -3.07 5.50
CA GLN A 161 -13.26 -2.81 6.88
C GLN A 161 -12.06 -2.87 7.83
N TYR A 162 -11.20 -3.88 7.66
CA TYR A 162 -9.95 -3.98 8.39
C TYR A 162 -9.04 -2.76 8.15
N LEU A 163 -8.92 -2.31 6.89
CA LEU A 163 -8.15 -1.12 6.57
C LEU A 163 -8.69 0.13 7.29
N GLN A 164 -10.02 0.30 7.38
CA GLN A 164 -10.62 1.41 8.11
C GLN A 164 -10.34 1.32 9.62
N LEU A 165 -10.38 0.12 10.20
CA LEU A 165 -10.01 -0.11 11.61
C LEU A 165 -8.53 0.27 11.87
N LEU A 166 -7.61 -0.12 10.99
CA LEU A 166 -6.20 0.29 11.11
C LEU A 166 -6.03 1.80 11.05
N ILE A 167 -6.70 2.48 10.12
CA ILE A 167 -6.64 3.94 9.98
C ILE A 167 -7.18 4.60 11.25
N GLN A 168 -8.31 4.13 11.77
CA GLN A 168 -8.91 4.63 13.01
C GLN A 168 -7.97 4.43 14.19
N TYR A 169 -7.43 3.23 14.37
CA TYR A 169 -6.49 2.90 15.44
C TYR A 169 -5.26 3.82 15.43
N GLN A 170 -4.62 3.98 14.25
CA GLN A 170 -3.44 4.84 14.12
C GLN A 170 -3.75 6.31 14.40
N LYS A 171 -4.89 6.80 13.94
CA LYS A 171 -5.35 8.16 14.23
C LYS A 171 -5.57 8.38 15.72
N THR A 172 -6.29 7.48 16.38
CA THR A 172 -6.56 7.53 17.83
C THR A 172 -5.27 7.45 18.65
N LEU A 173 -4.35 6.55 18.25
CA LEU A 173 -3.04 6.43 18.90
C LEU A 173 -2.23 7.72 18.78
N ALA A 174 -2.22 8.35 17.62
CA ALA A 174 -1.53 9.63 17.42
C ALA A 174 -2.14 10.75 18.28
N GLN A 175 -3.48 10.82 18.37
CA GLN A 175 -4.19 11.79 19.19
C GLN A 175 -3.90 11.57 20.70
N ARG A 176 -3.96 10.31 21.16
CA ARG A 176 -3.60 9.96 22.54
C ARG A 176 -2.17 10.35 22.89
N ASN A 177 -1.23 10.05 22.00
CA ASN A 177 0.18 10.39 22.22
C ASN A 177 0.41 11.92 22.23
N ALA A 178 -0.33 12.67 21.39
CA ALA A 178 -0.30 14.13 21.41
C ALA A 178 -0.86 14.69 22.74
N LEU A 179 -1.96 14.12 23.25
CA LEU A 179 -2.56 14.49 24.55
C LEU A 179 -1.58 14.22 25.70
N LEU A 180 -0.93 13.07 25.74
CA LEU A 180 0.07 12.74 26.75
C LEU A 180 1.27 13.70 26.72
N LYS A 181 1.70 14.09 25.50
CA LYS A 181 2.74 15.11 25.32
C LYS A 181 2.29 16.46 25.87
N TYR A 182 1.05 16.85 25.60
CA TYR A 182 0.47 18.08 26.13
C TYR A 182 0.43 18.07 27.65
N PHE A 183 0.00 16.98 28.27
CA PHE A 183 0.00 16.84 29.76
C PHE A 183 1.40 16.99 30.32
N ALA A 184 2.39 16.34 29.72
CA ALA A 184 3.77 16.44 30.20
C ALA A 184 4.33 17.87 30.10
N LEU A 185 4.06 18.58 29.01
CA LEU A 185 4.55 19.95 28.81
C LEU A 185 3.88 20.97 29.69
N ASN A 186 2.59 20.80 30.00
CA ASN A 186 1.81 21.76 30.80
C ASN A 186 1.64 21.33 32.26
N GLN A 187 2.27 20.23 32.69
CA GLN A 187 2.15 19.67 34.04
C GLN A 187 0.68 19.47 34.47
N THR A 188 -0.17 19.07 33.53
CA THR A 188 -1.59 18.82 33.77
C THR A 188 -1.90 17.34 33.50
N PHE A 189 -3.01 16.87 34.05
CA PHE A 189 -3.49 15.50 33.76
C PHE A 189 -5.02 15.46 33.83
N ASP A 190 -5.64 14.90 32.79
CA ASP A 190 -7.07 14.69 32.69
C ASP A 190 -7.32 13.21 32.38
N ALA A 191 -7.72 12.47 33.42
CA ALA A 191 -7.94 11.02 33.33
C ALA A 191 -9.15 10.67 32.42
N ASP A 192 -10.21 11.46 32.50
CA ASP A 192 -11.46 11.19 31.77
C ASP A 192 -11.23 11.36 30.27
N ASN A 193 -10.55 12.42 29.88
CA ASN A 193 -10.19 12.65 28.47
C ASN A 193 -9.26 11.55 27.93
N LEU A 194 -8.31 11.08 28.75
CA LEU A 194 -7.42 9.98 28.38
C LEU A 194 -8.16 8.63 28.27
N ALA A 195 -9.16 8.40 29.13
CA ALA A 195 -9.95 7.18 29.17
C ALA A 195 -10.69 6.95 27.84
N ILE A 196 -11.24 8.00 27.22
CA ILE A 196 -11.92 7.93 25.92
C ILE A 196 -11.00 7.33 24.83
N TYR A 197 -9.76 7.79 24.76
CA TYR A 197 -8.79 7.27 23.80
C TYR A 197 -8.37 5.82 24.13
N ASN A 198 -8.23 5.48 25.41
CA ASN A 198 -7.86 4.14 25.84
C ASN A 198 -8.96 3.12 25.47
N GLU A 199 -10.23 3.46 25.70
CA GLU A 199 -11.38 2.62 25.36
C GLU A 199 -11.45 2.38 23.86
N LEU A 200 -11.39 3.43 23.05
CA LEU A 200 -11.42 3.33 21.58
C LEU A 200 -10.23 2.53 21.01
N LEU A 201 -9.04 2.67 21.62
CA LEU A 201 -7.87 1.87 21.24
C LEU A 201 -8.03 0.40 21.64
N SER A 202 -8.64 0.12 22.79
CA SER A 202 -8.90 -1.25 23.24
C SER A 202 -9.87 -1.96 22.30
N GLU A 203 -11.00 -1.34 21.99
CA GLU A 203 -12.02 -1.89 21.08
C GLU A 203 -11.45 -2.15 19.67
N THR A 204 -10.86 -1.12 19.07
CA THR A 204 -10.31 -1.24 17.71
C THR A 204 -9.12 -2.18 17.68
N GLY A 205 -8.29 -2.19 18.74
CA GLY A 205 -7.14 -3.07 18.87
C GLY A 205 -7.53 -4.54 18.99
N GLN A 206 -8.61 -4.85 19.71
CA GLN A 206 -9.15 -6.21 19.79
C GLN A 206 -9.60 -6.72 18.42
N LEU A 207 -10.38 -5.92 17.69
CA LEU A 207 -10.84 -6.31 16.35
C LEU A 207 -9.67 -6.54 15.37
N ILE A 208 -8.64 -5.70 15.43
CA ILE A 208 -7.41 -5.87 14.65
C ILE A 208 -6.70 -7.17 15.04
N PHE A 209 -6.59 -7.47 16.33
CA PHE A 209 -5.95 -8.69 16.84
C PHE A 209 -6.69 -9.95 16.37
N GLU A 210 -8.01 -9.97 16.45
CA GLU A 210 -8.84 -11.09 16.01
C GLU A 210 -8.66 -11.38 14.51
N LYS A 211 -8.68 -10.32 13.69
CA LYS A 211 -8.46 -10.44 12.23
C LYS A 211 -7.05 -10.94 11.89
N ARG A 212 -6.03 -10.49 12.60
CA ARG A 212 -4.65 -11.00 12.43
C ARG A 212 -4.55 -12.48 12.82
N ASN A 213 -5.16 -12.89 13.92
CA ASN A 213 -5.17 -14.29 14.34
C ASN A 213 -5.90 -15.16 13.33
N GLN A 214 -7.05 -14.73 12.83
CA GLN A 214 -7.75 -15.46 11.78
C GLN A 214 -6.87 -15.64 10.55
N PHE A 215 -6.25 -14.54 10.08
CA PHE A 215 -5.33 -14.60 8.93
C PHE A 215 -4.17 -15.58 9.18
N LEU A 216 -3.55 -15.56 10.35
CA LEU A 216 -2.44 -16.45 10.68
C LEU A 216 -2.87 -17.91 10.73
N ASN A 217 -4.06 -18.21 11.26
CA ASN A 217 -4.60 -19.57 11.30
C ASN A 217 -4.86 -20.12 9.89
N ASP A 218 -5.25 -19.26 8.95
CA ASP A 218 -5.47 -19.63 7.55
C ASP A 218 -4.15 -19.71 6.76
N PHE A 219 -3.17 -18.86 7.12
CA PHE A 219 -1.93 -18.69 6.38
C PHE A 219 -0.84 -19.71 6.77
N ILE A 220 -0.67 -20.00 8.07
CA ILE A 220 0.38 -20.89 8.55
C ILE A 220 0.31 -22.31 7.95
N PRO A 221 -0.87 -22.96 7.82
CA PRO A 221 -0.97 -24.28 7.22
C PRO A 221 -0.52 -24.38 5.76
N ILE A 222 -0.41 -23.21 5.05
CA ILE A 222 0.06 -23.17 3.67
C ILE A 222 1.58 -23.45 3.60
N PHE A 223 2.31 -23.19 4.70
CA PHE A 223 3.77 -23.35 4.78
C PHE A 223 4.19 -24.67 5.42
N GLN A 224 3.28 -25.42 6.00
CA GLN A 224 3.51 -26.74 6.58
C GLN A 224 3.14 -27.87 5.60
#